data_ebb434596ebc994c3a505da1a57f1b38
#
_entry.id   ebb434596ebc994c3a505da1a57f1b38
#
_cell.length_a   1.000
_cell.length_b   1.000
_cell.length_c   1.000
_cell.angle_alpha   90.00
_cell.angle_beta   90.00
_cell.angle_gamma   90.00
#
_symmetry.space_group_name_H-M   'P 1'
#
loop_
_entity.id
_entity.type
_entity.pdbx_description
1 polymer ?
#
loop_
_entity_poly.entity_id
_entity_poly.type
_entity_poly.pdbx_seq_one_letter_code
_entity_poly.pdbx_strand_id
1 'polypeptide(L)'
;MIEIRKGKLHDLECIVELQLRMAQETEGFRLDRNVVSKGVRGVFQEPARGTYWVAEEKGKILGVLLAIPEWSDWRNGTVLWIHSLYIIPEARRRGVFKKLYLNLKRQVEKSPKLRGLRLYVDKANKPAQKVYERLGMNKEHYELYEWLK
;
A
#
# COMPACT_ATOMS: atom_id res chain seq x y z
N MET A 1 -9.00 1.50 -19.48
CA MET A 1 -9.00 2.49 -18.36
C MET A 1 -8.60 1.79 -17.08
N ILE A 2 -7.72 2.39 -16.31
CA ILE A 2 -7.27 1.83 -15.03
C ILE A 2 -8.32 2.15 -13.97
N GLU A 3 -8.89 1.13 -13.38
CA GLU A 3 -9.89 1.21 -12.30
C GLU A 3 -9.25 0.87 -10.97
N ILE A 4 -9.68 1.55 -9.90
CA ILE A 4 -9.26 1.27 -8.52
C ILE A 4 -10.43 0.64 -7.78
N ARG A 5 -10.19 -0.53 -7.22
CA ARG A 5 -11.18 -1.25 -6.43
C ARG A 5 -10.56 -1.91 -5.20
N LYS A 6 -11.40 -2.28 -4.25
CA LYS A 6 -10.98 -3.16 -3.15
C LYS A 6 -10.54 -4.52 -3.69
N GLY A 7 -9.48 -5.05 -3.12
CA GLY A 7 -9.09 -6.44 -3.34
C GLY A 7 -10.14 -7.40 -2.80
N LYS A 8 -10.31 -8.51 -3.49
CA LYS A 8 -11.23 -9.59 -3.14
C LYS A 8 -10.45 -10.88 -2.90
N LEU A 9 -11.05 -11.83 -2.23
CA LEU A 9 -10.36 -13.10 -1.91
C LEU A 9 -9.84 -13.83 -3.16
N HIS A 10 -10.52 -13.71 -4.30
CA HIS A 10 -10.06 -14.30 -5.55
C HIS A 10 -8.80 -13.62 -6.14
N ASP A 11 -8.43 -12.44 -5.65
CA ASP A 11 -7.18 -11.76 -6.02
C ASP A 11 -5.96 -12.28 -5.23
N LEU A 12 -6.19 -13.16 -4.24
CA LEU A 12 -5.18 -13.58 -3.25
C LEU A 12 -3.87 -14.03 -3.93
N GLU A 13 -3.95 -14.95 -4.88
CA GLU A 13 -2.76 -15.49 -5.54
C GLU A 13 -2.00 -14.41 -6.32
N CYS A 14 -2.71 -13.52 -6.99
CA CYS A 14 -2.10 -12.39 -7.68
C CYS A 14 -1.41 -11.45 -6.69
N ILE A 15 -2.06 -11.11 -5.58
CA ILE A 15 -1.48 -10.26 -4.53
C ILE A 15 -0.24 -10.89 -3.93
N VAL A 16 -0.27 -12.20 -3.64
CA VAL A 16 0.89 -12.95 -3.13
C VAL A 16 2.06 -12.83 -4.10
N GLU A 17 1.81 -13.07 -5.39
CA GLU A 17 2.85 -12.95 -6.41
C GLU A 17 3.47 -11.55 -6.46
N LEU A 18 2.64 -10.50 -6.36
CA LEU A 18 3.12 -9.13 -6.35
C LEU A 18 3.97 -8.83 -5.11
N GLN A 19 3.63 -9.38 -3.94
CA GLN A 19 4.44 -9.23 -2.73
C GLN A 19 5.81 -9.92 -2.88
N LEU A 20 5.85 -11.12 -3.44
CA LEU A 20 7.09 -11.85 -3.67
C LEU A 20 8.02 -11.07 -4.62
N ARG A 21 7.44 -10.54 -5.71
CA ARG A 21 8.19 -9.69 -6.66
C ARG A 21 8.70 -8.42 -6.01
N MET A 22 7.88 -7.75 -5.22
CA MET A 22 8.26 -6.53 -4.52
C MET A 22 9.46 -6.76 -3.61
N ALA A 23 9.42 -7.77 -2.75
CA ALA A 23 10.51 -8.07 -1.82
C ALA A 23 11.82 -8.38 -2.56
N GLN A 24 11.76 -9.15 -3.65
CA GLN A 24 12.92 -9.48 -4.46
C GLN A 24 13.48 -8.24 -5.16
N GLU A 25 12.63 -7.41 -5.74
CA GLU A 25 13.03 -6.24 -6.53
C GLU A 25 13.58 -5.11 -5.65
N THR A 26 12.92 -4.83 -4.50
CA THR A 26 13.27 -3.66 -3.67
C THR A 26 14.31 -3.97 -2.59
N GLU A 27 14.36 -5.19 -2.08
CA GLU A 27 15.19 -5.55 -0.91
C GLU A 27 16.07 -6.79 -1.16
N GLY A 28 15.93 -7.44 -2.30
CA GLY A 28 16.67 -8.66 -2.62
C GLY A 28 16.28 -9.87 -1.77
N PHE A 29 15.13 -9.81 -1.07
CA PHE A 29 14.66 -10.91 -0.23
C PHE A 29 13.81 -11.89 -1.02
N ARG A 30 14.11 -13.17 -0.84
CA ARG A 30 13.26 -14.26 -1.29
C ARG A 30 12.36 -14.68 -0.12
N LEU A 31 11.12 -14.20 -0.14
CA LEU A 31 10.14 -14.54 0.89
C LEU A 31 9.61 -15.98 0.71
N ASP A 32 9.24 -16.61 1.82
CA ASP A 32 8.53 -17.89 1.81
C ASP A 32 7.08 -17.68 1.33
N ARG A 33 6.73 -18.29 0.19
CA ARG A 33 5.40 -18.18 -0.41
C ARG A 33 4.29 -18.63 0.55
N ASN A 34 4.52 -19.68 1.34
CA ASN A 34 3.50 -20.18 2.27
C ASN A 34 3.22 -19.17 3.38
N VAL A 35 4.26 -18.53 3.90
CA VAL A 35 4.13 -17.48 4.93
C VAL A 35 3.39 -16.28 4.35
N VAL A 36 3.79 -15.80 3.17
CA VAL A 36 3.15 -14.66 2.51
C VAL A 36 1.69 -14.95 2.18
N SER A 37 1.39 -16.15 1.66
CA SER A 37 0.02 -16.56 1.33
C SER A 37 -0.89 -16.54 2.57
N LYS A 38 -0.41 -17.06 3.70
CA LYS A 38 -1.13 -17.00 4.98
C LYS A 38 -1.30 -15.55 5.46
N GLY A 39 -0.27 -14.72 5.32
CA GLY A 39 -0.30 -13.31 5.69
C GLY A 39 -1.32 -12.51 4.88
N VAL A 40 -1.34 -12.68 3.57
CA VAL A 40 -2.31 -12.03 2.68
C VAL A 40 -3.73 -12.50 3.00
N ARG A 41 -3.93 -13.81 3.15
CA ARG A 41 -5.23 -14.37 3.56
C ARG A 41 -5.70 -13.81 4.90
N GLY A 42 -4.79 -13.64 5.86
CA GLY A 42 -5.06 -13.06 7.16
C GLY A 42 -5.67 -11.66 7.09
N VAL A 43 -5.28 -10.85 6.12
CA VAL A 43 -5.88 -9.52 5.90
C VAL A 43 -7.34 -9.66 5.46
N PHE A 44 -7.64 -10.59 4.54
CA PHE A 44 -9.02 -10.83 4.10
C PHE A 44 -9.93 -11.39 5.19
N GLN A 45 -9.35 -12.15 6.14
CA GLN A 45 -10.10 -12.75 7.25
C GLN A 45 -10.45 -11.75 8.35
N GLU A 46 -9.64 -10.69 8.52
CA GLU A 46 -9.77 -9.72 9.60
C GLU A 46 -9.69 -8.30 9.06
N PRO A 47 -10.84 -7.63 8.80
CA PRO A 47 -10.86 -6.27 8.25
C PRO A 47 -10.07 -5.23 9.06
N ALA A 48 -9.93 -5.46 10.38
CA ALA A 48 -9.14 -4.57 11.25
C ALA A 48 -7.63 -4.57 10.92
N ARG A 49 -7.14 -5.60 10.24
CA ARG A 49 -5.73 -5.69 9.81
C ARG A 49 -5.40 -4.79 8.63
N GLY A 50 -6.39 -4.50 7.81
CA GLY A 50 -6.23 -3.62 6.66
C GLY A 50 -7.13 -3.96 5.49
N THR A 51 -6.96 -3.20 4.42
CA THR A 51 -7.70 -3.37 3.17
C THR A 51 -6.74 -3.32 2.00
N TYR A 52 -6.74 -4.36 1.17
CA TYR A 52 -6.05 -4.30 -0.11
C TYR A 52 -6.84 -3.46 -1.11
N TRP A 53 -6.12 -2.61 -1.82
CA TRP A 53 -6.63 -1.87 -2.97
C TRP A 53 -5.83 -2.27 -4.18
N VAL A 54 -6.51 -2.54 -5.28
CA VAL A 54 -5.88 -2.96 -6.54
C VAL A 54 -6.23 -1.99 -7.66
N ALA A 55 -5.26 -1.80 -8.54
CA ALA A 55 -5.47 -1.12 -9.81
C ALA A 55 -5.60 -2.15 -10.91
N GLU A 56 -6.72 -2.17 -11.59
CA GLU A 56 -7.05 -3.17 -12.60
C GLU A 56 -7.32 -2.52 -13.96
N GLU A 57 -6.88 -3.18 -15.02
CA GLU A 57 -7.21 -2.80 -16.39
C GLU A 57 -7.46 -4.07 -17.20
N LYS A 58 -8.64 -4.16 -17.82
CA LYS A 58 -9.04 -5.32 -18.65
C LYS A 58 -8.84 -6.67 -17.94
N GLY A 59 -9.22 -6.75 -16.68
CA GLY A 59 -9.11 -7.96 -15.86
C GLY A 59 -7.70 -8.29 -15.35
N LYS A 60 -6.69 -7.44 -15.64
CA LYS A 60 -5.32 -7.61 -15.16
C LYS A 60 -5.04 -6.63 -14.02
N ILE A 61 -4.53 -7.14 -12.91
CA ILE A 61 -4.06 -6.31 -11.79
C ILE A 61 -2.69 -5.73 -12.16
N LEU A 62 -2.61 -4.41 -12.17
CA LEU A 62 -1.40 -3.64 -12.50
C LEU A 62 -0.63 -3.18 -11.26
N GLY A 63 -1.30 -3.14 -10.14
CA GLY A 63 -0.69 -2.69 -8.89
C GLY A 63 -1.59 -2.96 -7.69
N VAL A 64 -0.97 -2.95 -6.54
CA VAL A 64 -1.61 -3.20 -5.24
C VAL A 64 -1.04 -2.29 -4.18
N LEU A 65 -1.85 -1.95 -3.19
CA LEU A 65 -1.40 -1.43 -1.91
C LEU A 65 -2.25 -2.00 -0.79
N LEU A 66 -1.69 -2.08 0.40
CA LEU A 66 -2.38 -2.43 1.63
C LEU A 66 -2.54 -1.16 2.49
N ALA A 67 -3.78 -0.77 2.78
CA ALA A 67 -4.08 0.31 3.70
C ALA A 67 -4.31 -0.27 5.10
N ILE A 68 -3.45 0.10 6.06
CA ILE A 68 -3.52 -0.40 7.45
C ILE A 68 -3.99 0.73 8.36
N PRO A 69 -5.08 0.52 9.14
CA PRO A 69 -5.58 1.53 10.07
C PRO A 69 -4.71 1.59 11.33
N GLU A 70 -4.42 2.80 11.77
CA GLU A 70 -3.81 3.10 13.07
C GLU A 70 -4.69 4.09 13.82
N TRP A 71 -5.07 3.72 15.05
CA TRP A 71 -5.78 4.66 15.91
C TRP A 71 -4.84 5.77 16.38
N SER A 72 -5.30 7.02 16.28
CA SER A 72 -4.61 8.19 16.80
C SER A 72 -5.44 8.81 17.92
N ASP A 73 -5.00 8.63 19.15
CA ASP A 73 -5.62 9.24 20.33
C ASP A 73 -5.52 10.77 20.29
N TRP A 74 -4.41 11.30 19.79
CA TRP A 74 -4.24 12.75 19.65
C TRP A 74 -5.23 13.37 18.65
N ARG A 75 -5.65 12.59 17.64
CA ARG A 75 -6.55 13.07 16.58
C ARG A 75 -7.98 12.56 16.74
N ASN A 76 -8.21 11.71 17.74
CA ASN A 76 -9.49 11.02 17.92
C ASN A 76 -10.01 10.45 16.60
N GLY A 77 -9.20 9.66 15.95
CA GLY A 77 -9.54 9.11 14.65
C GLY A 77 -8.44 8.19 14.11
N THR A 78 -8.62 7.74 12.89
CA THR A 78 -7.74 6.75 12.26
C THR A 78 -6.86 7.39 11.20
N VAL A 79 -5.56 7.07 11.24
CA VAL A 79 -4.61 7.34 10.17
C VAL A 79 -4.43 6.05 9.38
N LEU A 80 -4.48 6.12 8.05
CA LEU A 80 -4.23 4.97 7.20
C LEU A 80 -2.76 4.95 6.77
N TRP A 81 -2.11 3.81 7.00
CA TRP A 81 -0.77 3.55 6.51
C TRP A 81 -0.84 2.86 5.16
N ILE A 82 -0.06 3.35 4.19
CA ILE A 82 0.14 2.71 2.90
C ILE A 82 1.30 1.73 3.04
N HIS A 83 0.98 0.44 2.94
CA HIS A 83 1.94 -0.64 2.99
C HIS A 83 1.93 -1.44 1.69
N SER A 84 3.00 -2.22 1.47
CA SER A 84 3.03 -3.22 0.40
C SER A 84 2.64 -2.67 -0.96
N LEU A 85 3.04 -1.43 -1.24
CA LEU A 85 2.77 -0.77 -2.50
C LEU A 85 3.69 -1.31 -3.60
N TYR A 86 3.09 -1.91 -4.61
CA TYR A 86 3.83 -2.40 -5.76
C TYR A 86 3.06 -2.18 -7.05
N ILE A 87 3.76 -1.71 -8.07
CA ILE A 87 3.25 -1.55 -9.44
C ILE A 87 4.12 -2.39 -10.35
N ILE A 88 3.49 -3.25 -11.17
CA ILE A 88 4.23 -4.06 -12.13
C ILE A 88 5.04 -3.17 -13.08
N PRO A 89 6.25 -3.61 -13.50
CA PRO A 89 7.13 -2.77 -14.32
C PRO A 89 6.45 -2.18 -15.56
N GLU A 90 5.64 -2.97 -16.26
CA GLU A 90 4.96 -2.56 -17.49
C GLU A 90 3.88 -1.48 -17.30
N ALA A 91 3.43 -1.30 -16.07
CA ALA A 91 2.41 -0.30 -15.74
C ALA A 91 2.98 0.96 -15.07
N ARG A 92 4.28 1.00 -14.84
CA ARG A 92 4.95 2.16 -14.26
C ARG A 92 4.87 3.37 -15.21
N ARG A 93 4.94 4.57 -14.64
CA ARG A 93 4.81 5.85 -15.36
C ARG A 93 3.45 6.09 -16.02
N ARG A 94 2.47 5.20 -15.79
CA ARG A 94 1.09 5.34 -16.28
C ARG A 94 0.14 5.95 -15.25
N GLY A 95 0.68 6.49 -14.15
CA GLY A 95 -0.12 7.13 -13.11
C GLY A 95 -0.88 6.16 -12.20
N VAL A 96 -0.53 4.86 -12.19
CA VAL A 96 -1.20 3.85 -11.37
C VAL A 96 -1.14 4.19 -9.88
N PHE A 97 0.06 4.50 -9.37
CA PHE A 97 0.22 4.89 -7.96
C PHE A 97 -0.60 6.14 -7.63
N LYS A 98 -0.55 7.17 -8.48
CA LYS A 98 -1.32 8.39 -8.27
C LYS A 98 -2.82 8.09 -8.13
N LYS A 99 -3.36 7.19 -8.95
CA LYS A 99 -4.77 6.78 -8.86
C LYS A 99 -5.08 6.06 -7.55
N LEU A 100 -4.23 5.12 -7.12
CA LEU A 100 -4.35 4.43 -5.83
C LEU A 100 -4.31 5.42 -4.66
N TYR A 101 -3.33 6.31 -4.66
CA TYR A 101 -3.16 7.34 -3.65
C TYR A 101 -4.37 8.29 -3.56
N LEU A 102 -4.81 8.83 -4.69
CA LEU A 102 -5.96 9.73 -4.75
C LEU A 102 -7.26 9.06 -4.32
N ASN A 103 -7.39 7.75 -4.56
CA ASN A 103 -8.52 6.98 -4.06
C ASN A 103 -8.55 6.99 -2.51
N LEU A 104 -7.41 6.71 -1.86
CA LEU A 104 -7.32 6.77 -0.39
C LEU A 104 -7.50 8.20 0.13
N LYS A 105 -6.86 9.18 -0.50
CA LYS A 105 -6.97 10.58 -0.10
C LYS A 105 -8.43 11.04 -0.08
N ARG A 106 -9.18 10.74 -1.13
CA ARG A 106 -10.62 11.07 -1.17
C ARG A 106 -11.42 10.40 -0.07
N GLN A 107 -11.08 9.17 0.32
CA GLN A 107 -11.74 8.50 1.44
C GLN A 107 -11.48 9.24 2.76
N VAL A 108 -10.23 9.65 2.98
CA VAL A 108 -9.86 10.44 4.16
C VAL A 108 -10.61 11.77 4.19
N GLU A 109 -10.65 12.47 3.06
CA GLU A 109 -11.33 13.77 2.95
C GLU A 109 -12.85 13.68 3.20
N LYS A 110 -13.47 12.56 2.80
CA LYS A 110 -14.93 12.34 2.94
C LYS A 110 -15.35 11.79 4.31
N SER A 111 -14.44 11.18 5.05
CA SER A 111 -14.77 10.50 6.31
C SER A 111 -14.32 11.33 7.51
N PRO A 112 -15.23 11.67 8.44
CA PRO A 112 -14.83 12.35 9.68
C PRO A 112 -14.02 11.46 10.61
N LYS A 113 -14.00 10.16 10.39
CA LYS A 113 -13.27 9.17 11.19
C LYS A 113 -11.82 9.00 10.74
N LEU A 114 -11.49 9.37 9.50
CA LEU A 114 -10.15 9.26 8.95
C LEU A 114 -9.43 10.60 9.01
N ARG A 115 -8.17 10.59 9.45
CA ARG A 115 -7.42 11.81 9.76
C ARG A 115 -6.21 12.05 8.87
N GLY A 116 -5.74 11.04 8.14
CA GLY A 116 -4.58 11.22 7.28
C GLY A 116 -4.06 9.93 6.68
N LEU A 117 -2.98 10.09 5.92
CA LEU A 117 -2.23 8.99 5.29
C LEU A 117 -0.78 9.06 5.72
N ARG A 118 -0.15 7.90 5.94
CA ARG A 118 1.27 7.76 6.22
C ARG A 118 1.86 6.62 5.39
N LEU A 119 3.16 6.65 5.16
CA LEU A 119 3.89 5.53 4.55
C LEU A 119 5.36 5.55 4.99
N TYR A 120 6.01 4.39 4.85
CA TYR A 120 7.45 4.27 4.90
C TYR A 120 8.03 4.28 3.50
N VAL A 121 9.25 4.80 3.37
CA VAL A 121 10.02 4.72 2.14
C VAL A 121 11.48 4.47 2.49
N ASP A 122 12.15 3.61 1.74
CA ASP A 122 13.58 3.42 1.88
C ASP A 122 14.32 4.74 1.64
N LYS A 123 15.28 5.05 2.51
CA LYS A 123 16.08 6.28 2.42
C LYS A 123 16.80 6.41 1.07
N ALA A 124 17.14 5.30 0.45
CA ALA A 124 17.80 5.26 -0.85
C ALA A 124 16.84 5.44 -2.03
N ASN A 125 15.52 5.23 -1.83
CA ASN A 125 14.53 5.33 -2.88
C ASN A 125 14.14 6.78 -3.16
N LYS A 126 15.05 7.56 -3.73
CA LYS A 126 14.86 8.97 -4.04
C LYS A 126 13.74 9.24 -5.06
N PRO A 127 13.58 8.43 -6.13
CA PRO A 127 12.48 8.63 -7.06
C PRO A 127 11.10 8.55 -6.41
N ALA A 128 10.88 7.57 -5.52
CA ALA A 128 9.61 7.44 -4.79
C ALA A 128 9.37 8.63 -3.86
N GLN A 129 10.39 9.09 -3.14
CA GLN A 129 10.28 10.27 -2.25
C GLN A 129 9.82 11.51 -3.03
N LYS A 130 10.37 11.75 -4.22
CA LYS A 130 9.94 12.86 -5.08
C LYS A 130 8.47 12.76 -5.48
N VAL A 131 7.98 11.55 -5.75
CA VAL A 131 6.56 11.33 -6.06
C VAL A 131 5.69 11.70 -4.87
N TYR A 132 6.04 11.24 -3.67
CA TYR A 132 5.28 11.54 -2.45
C TYR A 132 5.26 13.04 -2.14
N GLU A 133 6.38 13.71 -2.27
CA GLU A 133 6.49 15.17 -2.06
C GLU A 133 5.61 15.93 -3.06
N ARG A 134 5.58 15.54 -4.33
CA ARG A 134 4.69 16.14 -5.35
C ARG A 134 3.21 15.92 -5.04
N LEU A 135 2.86 14.88 -4.31
CA LEU A 135 1.49 14.60 -3.88
C LEU A 135 1.11 15.33 -2.59
N GLY A 136 2.01 16.14 -2.04
CA GLY A 136 1.77 16.93 -0.84
C GLY A 136 2.11 16.24 0.48
N MET A 137 2.82 15.10 0.44
CA MET A 137 3.35 14.45 1.64
C MET A 137 4.69 15.07 2.03
N ASN A 138 5.01 15.01 3.31
CA ASN A 138 6.30 15.47 3.84
C ASN A 138 6.91 14.45 4.82
N LYS A 139 8.19 14.61 5.12
CA LYS A 139 8.96 13.75 6.02
C LYS A 139 9.64 14.54 7.15
N GLU A 140 9.01 15.60 7.61
CA GLU A 140 9.65 16.60 8.47
C GLU A 140 9.80 16.18 9.93
N HIS A 141 8.95 15.28 10.45
CA HIS A 141 8.81 15.08 11.90
C HIS A 141 9.29 13.75 12.44
N TYR A 142 9.37 12.69 11.62
CA TYR A 142 9.59 11.35 12.14
C TYR A 142 10.72 10.61 11.45
N GLU A 143 11.43 9.79 12.23
CA GLU A 143 12.33 8.74 11.77
C GLU A 143 11.82 7.40 12.27
N LEU A 144 12.07 6.34 11.51
CA LEU A 144 11.68 4.99 11.86
C LEU A 144 12.82 4.28 12.61
N TYR A 145 12.51 3.73 13.77
CA TYR A 145 13.38 2.81 14.51
C TYR A 145 12.77 1.43 14.48
N GLU A 146 13.58 0.40 14.25
CA GLU A 146 13.10 -0.98 14.19
C GLU A 146 13.94 -1.88 15.10
N TRP A 147 13.26 -2.80 15.75
CA TRP A 147 13.82 -4.01 16.31
C TRP A 147 12.91 -5.15 15.90
N LEU A 148 13.37 -6.03 15.02
CA LEU A 148 12.61 -7.17 14.51
C LEU A 148 13.18 -8.46 15.06
N LYS A 149 12.28 -9.46 15.32
CA LYS A 149 12.64 -10.77 15.81
C LYS A 149 13.23 -11.63 14.70
#